data_d95e8f0199e37c1c550ecf9ca27d31e4
#
_entry.id   d95e8f0199e37c1c550ecf9ca27d31e4
#
_cell.length_a   1.000
_cell.length_b   1.000
_cell.length_c   1.000
_cell.angle_alpha   90.00
_cell.angle_beta   90.00
_cell.angle_gamma   90.00
#
_symmetry.space_group_name_H-M   'P 1'
#
loop_
_entity.id
_entity.type
_entity.pdbx_description
1 polymer ?
#
loop_
_entity_poly.entity_id
_entity_poly.type
_entity_poly.pdbx_seq_one_letter_code
_entity_poly.pdbx_strand_id
1 'polypeptide(L)'
;MRDPEPKEVVLSYAGQEVSVTNTGVSFSNERQKVEISLKKLLEQNETFGVGGNEEWKNVTFGLFAAEKLTAADGTLIPADGLLETIGLDEGGSSVFQTDVPCGAALYVQELETDEQYVLSGEKYPVAFEYAGQDTAKVEIKVNHGEPIENNLKYGKISGWKVDQDGFGLGGSKIGLFRAGETEFTEETALMVTESNPIGYFEFNKVPAGSWEIHEIAPPKAFVLNEEIFPAEITEDGETIEITIQNQIIRGTVETTKADADYPENKLTGAVFEVYADVDSNGEFNPDIDLPAGELAESDPGHYQLKDLVYGDYFLHEQKAPEFFEKDDGYYPFSITENGAIVRVETKAGAGFLNQAQTGTLKIVKTADDDKIEGRKFLVTGTAYADRGYEQEFQTDEKGEISVTLRVGKYTVSELPGKDAAAYELPSDQTVEIKAGETVTVTMHNRLIPKELPKTGDLPWLPWTIGGAAVLSLVGLGVLLALRRRKKR
;
A
#
# COMPACT_ATOMS: atom_id res chain seq x y z
N MET A 1 19.64 -35.68 70.81
CA MET A 1 19.09 -35.12 72.05
C MET A 1 19.42 -36.12 73.16
N ARG A 2 19.81 -35.66 74.34
CA ARG A 2 20.15 -36.53 75.49
C ARG A 2 18.84 -36.83 76.23
N ASP A 3 18.56 -38.12 76.55
CA ASP A 3 17.44 -38.47 77.46
C ASP A 3 17.64 -37.80 78.80
N PRO A 4 16.82 -36.82 79.17
CA PRO A 4 17.04 -36.06 80.41
C PRO A 4 16.50 -36.78 81.68
N GLU A 5 15.72 -37.81 81.45
CA GLU A 5 15.07 -38.48 82.63
C GLU A 5 15.99 -39.49 83.30
N PRO A 6 16.25 -39.31 84.55
CA PRO A 6 16.99 -40.31 85.38
C PRO A 6 16.23 -41.61 85.40
N LYS A 7 16.91 -42.72 85.23
CA LYS A 7 16.36 -44.09 85.33
C LYS A 7 16.77 -44.71 86.66
N GLU A 8 15.80 -45.22 87.34
CA GLU A 8 16.05 -45.89 88.62
C GLU A 8 16.43 -47.35 88.39
N VAL A 9 17.57 -47.80 89.05
CA VAL A 9 18.03 -49.16 89.04
C VAL A 9 18.09 -49.62 90.48
N VAL A 10 17.28 -50.64 90.78
CA VAL A 10 17.20 -51.18 92.16
C VAL A 10 18.14 -52.39 92.31
N LEU A 11 19.10 -52.31 93.28
CA LEU A 11 19.95 -53.43 93.72
C LEU A 11 19.35 -54.04 94.97
N SER A 12 18.89 -55.28 94.83
CA SER A 12 18.11 -55.94 95.90
C SER A 12 18.93 -56.79 96.82
N TYR A 13 20.18 -57.13 96.50
CA TYR A 13 21.08 -57.92 97.29
C TYR A 13 22.57 -57.65 96.98
N ALA A 14 23.44 -57.93 97.93
CA ALA A 14 24.88 -57.71 97.73
C ALA A 14 25.47 -58.67 96.69
N GLY A 15 26.22 -58.08 95.67
CA GLY A 15 26.79 -58.82 94.56
C GLY A 15 25.90 -58.98 93.36
N GLN A 16 24.73 -58.34 93.35
CA GLN A 16 23.89 -58.31 92.20
C GLN A 16 24.50 -57.40 91.10
N GLU A 17 24.68 -57.95 89.91
CA GLU A 17 25.05 -57.21 88.74
C GLU A 17 23.76 -56.91 87.94
N VAL A 18 23.49 -55.65 87.76
CA VAL A 18 22.37 -55.23 86.95
C VAL A 18 22.90 -54.57 85.66
N SER A 19 22.75 -55.27 84.56
CA SER A 19 23.03 -54.66 83.24
C SER A 19 21.92 -53.69 82.92
N VAL A 20 22.25 -52.47 82.63
CA VAL A 20 21.27 -51.43 82.18
C VAL A 20 20.46 -51.89 81.01
N THR A 21 21.01 -52.76 80.19
CA THR A 21 20.30 -53.37 79.02
C THR A 21 19.34 -54.51 79.45
N ASN A 22 19.61 -55.25 80.51
CA ASN A 22 18.82 -56.41 80.98
C ASN A 22 17.74 -56.04 82.00
N THR A 23 17.74 -54.83 82.55
CA THR A 23 16.74 -54.38 83.52
C THR A 23 15.57 -53.63 82.96
N GLY A 24 15.49 -53.57 81.60
CA GLY A 24 14.45 -52.80 80.88
C GLY A 24 14.68 -51.29 80.95
N VAL A 25 15.79 -50.84 81.48
CA VAL A 25 16.18 -49.45 81.42
C VAL A 25 16.88 -49.19 80.12
N SER A 26 16.23 -48.45 79.25
CA SER A 26 16.82 -48.01 78.03
C SER A 26 16.98 -46.49 78.04
N PHE A 27 18.13 -46.05 77.57
CA PHE A 27 18.34 -44.63 77.28
C PHE A 27 18.19 -44.43 75.78
N SER A 28 17.23 -43.60 75.47
CA SER A 28 17.02 -43.24 74.10
C SER A 28 17.67 -41.87 73.85
N ASN A 29 18.60 -41.84 72.96
CA ASN A 29 19.15 -40.57 72.44
C ASN A 29 18.65 -40.34 71.08
N GLU A 30 17.90 -39.28 70.87
CA GLU A 30 17.55 -38.80 69.54
C GLU A 30 18.69 -37.96 68.99
N ARG A 31 19.08 -38.28 67.77
CA ARG A 31 20.08 -37.45 67.11
C ARG A 31 19.49 -36.13 66.68
N GLN A 32 20.32 -35.10 66.69
CA GLN A 32 19.94 -33.81 66.14
C GLN A 32 19.61 -33.95 64.65
N LYS A 33 18.47 -33.40 64.21
CA LYS A 33 18.01 -33.37 62.85
C LYS A 33 18.32 -32.02 62.20
N VAL A 34 18.35 -31.98 60.88
CA VAL A 34 18.52 -30.75 60.09
C VAL A 34 17.33 -30.53 59.24
N GLU A 35 16.98 -29.27 59.01
CA GLU A 35 16.06 -28.82 57.98
C GLU A 35 16.80 -27.82 57.15
N ILE A 36 16.92 -28.15 55.85
CA ILE A 36 17.61 -27.33 54.84
C ILE A 36 16.55 -26.72 53.95
N SER A 37 16.39 -25.42 54.00
CA SER A 37 15.38 -24.70 53.23
C SER A 37 16.02 -23.71 52.28
N LEU A 38 15.35 -23.45 51.16
CA LEU A 38 15.76 -22.44 50.19
C LEU A 38 14.57 -21.59 49.72
N LYS A 39 14.89 -20.45 49.17
CA LYS A 39 13.97 -19.57 48.43
C LYS A 39 14.51 -19.33 47.02
N LYS A 40 13.63 -19.30 46.06
CA LYS A 40 13.90 -18.99 44.66
C LYS A 40 13.13 -17.74 44.26
N LEU A 41 13.77 -16.90 43.47
CA LEU A 41 13.14 -15.76 42.79
C LEU A 41 13.44 -15.87 41.29
N LEU A 42 12.40 -15.81 40.50
CA LEU A 42 12.48 -15.71 39.03
C LEU A 42 12.24 -14.27 38.63
N GLU A 43 13.12 -13.71 37.78
CA GLU A 43 12.91 -12.39 37.17
C GLU A 43 11.58 -12.37 36.43
N GLN A 44 10.85 -11.26 36.49
CA GLN A 44 9.58 -11.07 35.81
C GLN A 44 9.66 -9.92 34.80
N ASN A 45 9.00 -10.07 33.66
CA ASN A 45 8.84 -9.01 32.71
C ASN A 45 7.35 -8.86 32.32
N GLU A 46 6.70 -7.89 32.99
CA GLU A 46 5.25 -7.64 32.82
C GLU A 46 4.88 -7.26 31.38
N THR A 47 5.72 -6.48 30.70
CA THR A 47 5.47 -6.05 29.30
C THR A 47 5.33 -7.25 28.39
N PHE A 48 6.23 -8.21 28.54
CA PHE A 48 6.22 -9.42 27.72
C PHE A 48 5.34 -10.54 28.32
N GLY A 49 4.87 -10.37 29.56
CA GLY A 49 4.06 -11.37 30.27
C GLY A 49 4.83 -12.63 30.62
N VAL A 50 6.14 -12.49 30.92
CA VAL A 50 7.04 -13.59 31.30
C VAL A 50 7.30 -13.55 32.79
N GLY A 51 7.38 -14.74 33.45
CA GLY A 51 7.66 -14.88 34.88
C GLY A 51 6.43 -14.91 35.78
N GLY A 52 5.23 -14.95 35.19
CA GLY A 52 3.96 -15.03 35.92
C GLY A 52 3.11 -16.27 35.62
N ASN A 53 3.61 -17.24 34.85
CA ASN A 53 2.84 -18.37 34.33
C ASN A 53 3.20 -19.71 34.96
N GLU A 54 3.54 -19.69 36.27
CA GLU A 54 3.92 -20.89 37.07
C GLU A 54 5.24 -21.54 36.61
N GLU A 55 6.17 -20.77 36.01
CA GLU A 55 7.50 -21.22 35.54
C GLU A 55 8.32 -21.87 36.69
N TRP A 56 8.02 -21.52 37.94
CA TRP A 56 8.62 -22.14 39.13
C TRP A 56 8.43 -23.67 39.18
N LYS A 57 7.43 -24.24 38.51
CA LYS A 57 7.18 -25.68 38.43
C LYS A 57 8.29 -26.43 37.69
N ASN A 58 9.02 -25.74 36.83
CA ASN A 58 10.10 -26.29 36.01
C ASN A 58 11.48 -26.14 36.71
N VAL A 59 11.50 -25.61 37.94
CA VAL A 59 12.74 -25.39 38.67
C VAL A 59 12.96 -26.54 39.65
N THR A 60 14.14 -27.15 39.60
CA THR A 60 14.53 -28.21 40.53
C THR A 60 15.90 -27.95 41.17
N PHE A 61 16.05 -28.33 42.41
CA PHE A 61 17.30 -28.23 43.14
C PHE A 61 17.75 -29.60 43.62
N GLY A 62 19.07 -29.84 43.61
CA GLY A 62 19.72 -31.00 44.15
C GLY A 62 20.49 -30.67 45.46
N LEU A 63 20.37 -31.54 46.45
CA LEU A 63 21.26 -31.58 47.61
C LEU A 63 22.37 -32.59 47.34
N PHE A 64 23.60 -32.17 47.44
CA PHE A 64 24.78 -32.98 47.16
C PHE A 64 25.71 -33.10 48.35
N ALA A 65 26.40 -34.24 48.42
CA ALA A 65 27.54 -34.42 49.29
C ALA A 65 28.75 -33.62 48.77
N ALA A 66 29.29 -32.67 49.51
CA ALA A 66 30.51 -31.96 49.14
C ALA A 66 31.77 -32.83 49.29
N GLU A 67 31.71 -33.78 50.21
CA GLU A 67 32.77 -34.77 50.47
C GLU A 67 32.16 -36.15 50.56
N LYS A 68 33.01 -37.19 50.61
CA LYS A 68 32.57 -38.57 50.75
C LYS A 68 31.80 -38.77 52.09
N LEU A 69 30.56 -39.24 51.97
CA LEU A 69 29.70 -39.54 53.10
C LEU A 69 29.50 -41.07 53.28
N THR A 70 29.16 -41.49 54.47
CA THR A 70 28.73 -42.87 54.74
C THR A 70 27.30 -42.82 55.28
N ALA A 71 26.35 -43.45 54.53
CA ALA A 71 24.97 -43.57 55.01
C ALA A 71 24.82 -44.51 56.22
N ALA A 72 23.65 -44.46 56.83
CA ALA A 72 23.41 -45.28 58.10
C ALA A 72 23.46 -46.80 57.84
N ASP A 73 23.19 -47.24 56.57
CA ASP A 73 23.29 -48.64 56.15
C ASP A 73 24.70 -49.07 55.71
N GLY A 74 25.69 -48.16 55.80
CA GLY A 74 27.07 -48.39 55.42
C GLY A 74 27.36 -48.10 53.93
N THR A 75 26.38 -47.64 53.18
CA THR A 75 26.54 -47.22 51.75
C THR A 75 27.46 -46.01 51.68
N LEU A 76 28.45 -46.06 50.76
CA LEU A 76 29.37 -44.95 50.52
C LEU A 76 28.82 -44.05 49.50
N ILE A 77 28.60 -42.79 49.77
CA ILE A 77 28.19 -41.73 48.86
C ILE A 77 29.48 -40.97 48.49
N PRO A 78 29.87 -40.92 47.21
CA PRO A 78 31.07 -40.18 46.82
C PRO A 78 30.88 -38.68 46.95
N ALA A 79 31.95 -37.91 46.89
CA ALA A 79 31.86 -36.47 46.70
C ALA A 79 31.09 -36.17 45.40
N ASP A 80 30.33 -35.09 45.36
CA ASP A 80 29.36 -34.70 44.32
C ASP A 80 28.23 -35.72 44.13
N GLY A 81 28.01 -36.66 45.08
CA GLY A 81 26.87 -37.58 45.05
C GLY A 81 25.58 -36.88 45.39
N LEU A 82 24.56 -37.01 44.51
CA LEU A 82 23.21 -36.47 44.71
C LEU A 82 22.50 -37.24 45.84
N LEU A 83 21.96 -36.50 46.80
CA LEU A 83 21.25 -37.03 47.97
C LEU A 83 19.73 -36.91 47.78
N GLU A 84 19.26 -35.78 47.27
CA GLU A 84 17.84 -35.49 47.11
C GLU A 84 17.64 -34.47 45.99
N THR A 85 16.52 -34.58 45.27
CA THR A 85 16.02 -33.59 44.32
C THR A 85 14.68 -33.05 44.82
N ILE A 86 14.50 -31.74 44.80
CA ILE A 86 13.25 -31.08 45.18
C ILE A 86 12.82 -30.05 44.14
N GLY A 87 11.49 -29.90 43.99
CA GLY A 87 10.88 -28.78 43.27
C GLY A 87 10.50 -27.65 44.23
N LEU A 88 9.89 -26.61 43.72
CA LEU A 88 9.43 -25.44 44.47
C LEU A 88 7.92 -25.50 44.75
N ASP A 89 7.48 -24.79 45.80
CA ASP A 89 6.07 -24.47 46.05
C ASP A 89 5.67 -23.15 45.31
N GLU A 90 4.39 -22.79 45.38
CA GLU A 90 3.86 -21.53 44.75
C GLU A 90 4.54 -20.27 45.29
N GLY A 91 5.15 -20.35 46.48
CA GLY A 91 5.89 -19.23 47.08
C GLY A 91 7.36 -19.20 46.69
N GLY A 92 7.80 -20.06 45.77
CA GLY A 92 9.19 -20.20 45.37
C GLY A 92 10.07 -20.78 46.50
N SER A 93 9.51 -21.52 47.44
CA SER A 93 10.24 -22.09 48.60
C SER A 93 10.28 -23.61 48.52
N SER A 94 11.28 -24.21 49.15
CA SER A 94 11.33 -25.66 49.29
C SER A 94 12.20 -26.07 50.46
N VAL A 95 12.01 -27.35 50.92
CA VAL A 95 12.69 -27.91 52.04
C VAL A 95 13.13 -29.34 51.72
N PHE A 96 14.42 -29.63 51.90
CA PHE A 96 14.97 -30.99 51.77
C PHE A 96 14.55 -31.85 52.96
N GLN A 97 14.17 -33.09 52.66
CA GLN A 97 13.70 -34.06 53.65
C GLN A 97 14.78 -35.07 54.05
N THR A 98 15.87 -35.13 53.31
CA THR A 98 16.97 -36.08 53.53
C THR A 98 17.59 -35.88 54.94
N ASP A 99 17.64 -36.98 55.73
CA ASP A 99 18.26 -37.01 57.06
C ASP A 99 19.77 -37.26 56.92
N VAL A 100 20.55 -36.20 57.02
CA VAL A 100 22.02 -36.24 56.87
C VAL A 100 22.72 -36.28 58.26
N PRO A 101 23.94 -36.89 58.39
CA PRO A 101 24.67 -36.93 59.63
C PRO A 101 25.19 -35.54 60.02
N CYS A 102 25.25 -35.27 61.33
CA CYS A 102 25.91 -34.06 61.83
C CYS A 102 27.40 -34.06 61.44
N GLY A 103 27.90 -32.92 61.01
CA GLY A 103 29.24 -32.75 60.43
C GLY A 103 29.34 -32.99 58.96
N ALA A 104 28.21 -33.29 58.27
CA ALA A 104 28.22 -33.45 56.84
C ALA A 104 28.49 -32.10 56.13
N ALA A 105 29.44 -32.09 55.23
CA ALA A 105 29.66 -31.01 54.26
C ALA A 105 28.84 -31.27 53.01
N LEU A 106 27.92 -30.35 52.72
CA LEU A 106 26.94 -30.45 51.63
C LEU A 106 26.96 -29.20 50.78
N TYR A 107 26.32 -29.26 49.62
CA TYR A 107 25.94 -28.09 48.88
C TYR A 107 24.61 -28.30 48.15
N VAL A 108 23.94 -27.20 47.91
CA VAL A 108 22.74 -27.16 47.08
C VAL A 108 23.10 -26.55 45.73
N GLN A 109 22.56 -27.09 44.64
CA GLN A 109 22.75 -26.59 43.31
C GLN A 109 21.45 -26.71 42.51
N GLU A 110 21.16 -25.71 41.66
CA GLU A 110 20.05 -25.77 40.72
C GLU A 110 20.36 -26.81 39.65
N LEU A 111 19.42 -27.72 39.38
CA LEU A 111 19.55 -28.78 38.38
C LEU A 111 18.85 -28.42 37.06
N GLU A 112 17.66 -27.84 37.19
CA GLU A 112 16.82 -27.45 36.06
C GLU A 112 16.16 -26.12 36.37
N THR A 113 15.93 -25.34 35.35
CA THR A 113 15.12 -24.12 35.38
C THR A 113 14.20 -24.10 34.14
N ASP A 114 13.22 -23.22 34.14
CA ASP A 114 12.39 -23.02 32.96
C ASP A 114 13.23 -22.51 31.76
N GLU A 115 12.83 -22.87 30.55
CA GLU A 115 13.58 -22.60 29.30
C GLU A 115 13.84 -21.12 29.06
N GLN A 116 13.02 -20.24 29.62
CA GLN A 116 13.15 -18.78 29.46
C GLN A 116 14.24 -18.18 30.37
N TYR A 117 14.82 -18.96 31.30
CA TYR A 117 15.78 -18.46 32.28
C TYR A 117 17.19 -19.00 32.08
N VAL A 118 18.14 -18.26 32.59
CA VAL A 118 19.53 -18.70 32.67
C VAL A 118 19.67 -19.60 33.87
N LEU A 119 20.10 -20.87 33.66
CA LEU A 119 20.35 -21.83 34.71
C LEU A 119 21.54 -21.39 35.56
N SER A 120 21.37 -21.32 36.90
CA SER A 120 22.47 -21.01 37.82
C SER A 120 23.37 -22.23 37.99
N GLY A 121 24.63 -22.09 37.65
CA GLY A 121 25.65 -23.12 37.92
C GLY A 121 26.26 -23.03 39.32
N GLU A 122 25.79 -22.15 40.19
CA GLU A 122 26.37 -21.85 41.49
C GLU A 122 26.11 -22.98 42.50
N LYS A 123 27.14 -23.30 43.31
CA LYS A 123 27.04 -24.25 44.41
C LYS A 123 26.94 -23.49 45.73
N TYR A 124 25.83 -23.70 46.44
CA TYR A 124 25.56 -23.06 47.73
C TYR A 124 25.94 -24.00 48.87
N PRO A 125 27.03 -23.72 49.61
CA PRO A 125 27.52 -24.63 50.66
C PRO A 125 26.55 -24.68 51.84
N VAL A 126 26.38 -25.88 52.38
CA VAL A 126 25.54 -26.18 53.53
C VAL A 126 26.37 -27.02 54.49
N ALA A 127 26.55 -26.54 55.71
CA ALA A 127 27.26 -27.28 56.77
C ALA A 127 26.29 -27.57 57.91
N PHE A 128 26.12 -28.85 58.23
CA PHE A 128 25.33 -29.27 59.37
C PHE A 128 26.24 -29.48 60.60
N GLU A 129 26.33 -28.44 61.42
CA GLU A 129 27.14 -28.47 62.65
C GLU A 129 26.28 -28.77 63.91
N TYR A 130 26.89 -29.36 64.87
CA TYR A 130 26.21 -29.66 66.16
C TYR A 130 25.86 -28.35 66.87
N ALA A 131 24.57 -28.13 67.17
CA ALA A 131 24.04 -26.89 67.75
C ALA A 131 23.76 -27.01 69.29
N GLY A 132 24.36 -28.00 70.01
CA GLY A 132 24.14 -28.20 71.38
C GLY A 132 23.06 -29.24 71.74
N GLN A 133 23.03 -29.70 73.00
CA GLN A 133 22.14 -30.80 73.43
C GLN A 133 20.66 -30.40 73.48
N ASP A 134 20.37 -29.11 73.57
CA ASP A 134 19.00 -28.59 73.78
C ASP A 134 18.30 -28.25 72.41
N THR A 135 19.01 -28.43 71.31
CA THR A 135 18.49 -28.18 69.95
C THR A 135 18.13 -29.51 69.30
N ALA A 136 16.85 -29.79 69.12
CA ALA A 136 16.38 -31.00 68.45
C ALA A 136 16.54 -30.95 66.93
N LYS A 137 16.33 -29.75 66.32
CA LYS A 137 16.38 -29.52 64.93
C LYS A 137 17.17 -28.26 64.63
N VAL A 138 18.12 -28.34 63.70
CA VAL A 138 18.89 -27.22 63.16
C VAL A 138 18.28 -26.77 61.88
N GLU A 139 17.90 -25.50 61.79
CA GLU A 139 17.41 -24.89 60.53
C GLU A 139 18.57 -24.24 59.80
N ILE A 140 18.79 -24.67 58.57
CA ILE A 140 19.81 -24.11 57.69
C ILE A 140 19.08 -23.49 56.49
N LYS A 141 19.28 -22.21 56.30
CA LYS A 141 18.75 -21.47 55.15
C LYS A 141 19.85 -21.34 54.10
N VAL A 142 19.64 -21.95 52.94
CA VAL A 142 20.53 -21.85 51.78
C VAL A 142 20.68 -20.39 51.39
N ASN A 143 21.84 -19.99 50.90
CA ASN A 143 22.17 -18.61 50.49
C ASN A 143 21.93 -17.61 51.65
N HIS A 144 22.23 -17.98 52.90
CA HIS A 144 22.00 -17.14 54.08
C HIS A 144 20.55 -16.68 54.28
N GLY A 145 19.59 -17.32 53.56
CA GLY A 145 18.18 -16.99 53.59
C GLY A 145 17.74 -15.97 52.54
N GLU A 146 18.67 -15.45 51.77
CA GLU A 146 18.36 -14.64 50.57
C GLU A 146 17.87 -15.54 49.43
N PRO A 147 16.94 -15.08 48.58
CA PRO A 147 16.50 -15.82 47.42
C PRO A 147 17.66 -16.14 46.46
N ILE A 148 17.63 -17.31 45.86
CA ILE A 148 18.44 -17.67 44.72
C ILE A 148 17.74 -17.11 43.49
N GLU A 149 18.38 -16.21 42.74
CA GLU A 149 17.76 -15.51 41.61
C GLU A 149 18.12 -16.19 40.29
N ASN A 150 17.15 -16.29 39.35
CA ASN A 150 17.43 -16.52 37.94
C ASN A 150 16.95 -15.34 37.11
N ASN A 151 17.84 -14.87 36.24
CA ASN A 151 17.52 -13.85 35.27
C ASN A 151 16.91 -14.50 34.03
N LEU A 152 16.02 -13.75 33.35
CA LEU A 152 15.54 -14.13 32.04
C LEU A 152 16.69 -14.17 31.02
N LYS A 153 16.62 -15.06 30.09
CA LYS A 153 17.41 -14.99 28.88
C LYS A 153 16.91 -13.82 28.02
N TYR A 154 17.80 -13.01 27.51
CA TYR A 154 17.47 -11.89 26.64
C TYR A 154 18.26 -11.97 25.35
N GLY A 155 17.57 -11.70 24.24
CA GLY A 155 18.18 -11.55 22.94
C GLY A 155 17.94 -10.17 22.33
N LYS A 156 18.33 -10.06 21.08
CA LYS A 156 18.16 -8.90 20.25
C LYS A 156 17.51 -9.32 18.92
N ILE A 157 16.53 -8.56 18.46
CA ILE A 157 16.00 -8.68 17.12
C ILE A 157 16.40 -7.41 16.37
N SER A 158 17.06 -7.56 15.23
CA SER A 158 17.50 -6.45 14.41
C SER A 158 17.21 -6.72 12.95
N GLY A 159 17.27 -5.70 12.12
CA GLY A 159 17.02 -5.93 10.71
C GLY A 159 17.22 -4.71 9.83
N TRP A 160 16.91 -4.93 8.57
CA TRP A 160 17.01 -3.93 7.52
C TRP A 160 15.67 -3.72 6.86
N LYS A 161 15.26 -2.49 6.79
CA LYS A 161 14.16 -2.02 5.99
C LYS A 161 14.68 -1.58 4.64
N VAL A 162 14.19 -2.17 3.55
CA VAL A 162 14.72 -1.91 2.21
C VAL A 162 13.58 -1.69 1.21
N ASP A 163 13.89 -1.01 0.10
CA ASP A 163 13.00 -0.92 -1.06
C ASP A 163 13.09 -2.17 -1.95
N GLN A 164 12.38 -2.15 -3.08
CA GLN A 164 12.37 -3.24 -4.06
C GLN A 164 13.74 -3.48 -4.73
N ASP A 165 14.63 -2.51 -4.66
CA ASP A 165 15.99 -2.56 -5.26
C ASP A 165 17.06 -2.88 -4.21
N GLY A 166 16.65 -3.01 -2.93
CA GLY A 166 17.53 -3.35 -1.81
C GLY A 166 18.21 -2.15 -1.15
N PHE A 167 17.80 -0.92 -1.48
CA PHE A 167 18.29 0.28 -0.80
C PHE A 167 17.58 0.48 0.54
N GLY A 168 18.32 0.94 1.55
CA GLY A 168 17.78 1.15 2.89
C GLY A 168 16.71 2.24 2.95
N LEU A 169 15.60 1.94 3.64
CA LEU A 169 14.46 2.83 3.85
C LEU A 169 14.37 3.27 5.32
N GLY A 170 14.54 4.57 5.57
CA GLY A 170 14.30 5.18 6.88
C GLY A 170 12.85 5.61 7.07
N GLY A 171 12.43 5.71 8.36
CA GLY A 171 11.12 6.24 8.72
C GLY A 171 9.97 5.22 8.68
N SER A 172 10.26 3.92 8.56
CA SER A 172 9.27 2.86 8.74
C SER A 172 9.08 2.57 10.23
N LYS A 173 7.84 2.53 10.70
CA LYS A 173 7.52 2.07 12.07
C LYS A 173 7.32 0.56 12.07
N ILE A 174 8.06 -0.12 12.93
CA ILE A 174 8.09 -1.57 13.03
C ILE A 174 7.74 -1.95 14.47
N GLY A 175 6.81 -2.87 14.64
CA GLY A 175 6.35 -3.38 15.92
C GLY A 175 6.86 -4.79 16.19
N LEU A 176 7.09 -5.06 17.48
CA LEU A 176 7.28 -6.39 18.05
C LEU A 176 6.02 -6.80 18.78
N PHE A 177 5.49 -7.98 18.47
CA PHE A 177 4.22 -8.48 18.95
C PHE A 177 4.34 -9.87 19.56
N ARG A 178 3.31 -10.27 20.32
CA ARG A 178 3.15 -11.67 20.75
C ARG A 178 2.82 -12.55 19.56
N ALA A 179 3.31 -13.77 19.58
CA ALA A 179 2.92 -14.77 18.59
C ALA A 179 1.40 -14.99 18.60
N GLY A 180 0.79 -14.90 17.39
CA GLY A 180 -0.65 -15.02 17.20
C GLY A 180 -1.44 -13.74 17.41
N GLU A 181 -0.80 -12.58 17.46
CA GLU A 181 -1.49 -11.28 17.43
C GLU A 181 -2.23 -11.10 16.10
N THR A 182 -3.38 -10.45 16.14
CA THR A 182 -4.25 -10.23 14.98
C THR A 182 -4.39 -8.77 14.59
N GLU A 183 -4.00 -7.85 15.48
CA GLU A 183 -4.05 -6.41 15.26
C GLU A 183 -2.64 -5.82 15.45
N PHE A 184 -2.07 -5.30 14.36
CA PHE A 184 -0.69 -4.79 14.34
C PHE A 184 -0.68 -3.26 14.39
N THR A 185 -0.87 -2.71 15.58
CA THR A 185 -0.87 -1.26 15.84
C THR A 185 0.19 -0.87 16.87
N GLU A 186 0.43 0.42 17.06
CA GLU A 186 1.34 0.90 18.11
C GLU A 186 0.81 0.54 19.52
N GLU A 187 -0.52 0.44 19.70
CA GLU A 187 -1.16 0.14 20.96
C GLU A 187 -1.06 -1.35 21.36
N THR A 188 -1.07 -2.24 20.37
CA THR A 188 -0.96 -3.70 20.59
C THR A 188 0.48 -4.18 20.60
N ALA A 189 1.42 -3.38 20.09
CA ALA A 189 2.83 -3.72 20.07
C ALA A 189 3.44 -3.74 21.47
N LEU A 190 4.27 -4.75 21.76
CA LEU A 190 5.09 -4.82 22.97
C LEU A 190 6.23 -3.79 22.93
N MET A 191 6.79 -3.59 21.76
CA MET A 191 7.80 -2.58 21.48
C MET A 191 7.58 -2.01 20.06
N VAL A 192 7.90 -0.73 19.88
CA VAL A 192 7.91 -0.07 18.57
C VAL A 192 9.27 0.55 18.34
N THR A 193 9.78 0.40 17.14
CA THR A 193 11.01 1.06 16.67
C THR A 193 10.79 1.70 15.32
N GLU A 194 11.66 2.63 14.93
CA GLU A 194 11.64 3.28 13.61
C GLU A 194 12.97 2.99 12.90
N SER A 195 12.88 2.63 11.61
CA SER A 195 14.08 2.42 10.81
C SER A 195 14.85 3.74 10.62
N ASN A 196 16.16 3.70 10.85
CA ASN A 196 17.02 4.86 10.67
C ASN A 196 17.23 5.19 9.17
N PRO A 197 17.88 6.31 8.81
CA PRO A 197 18.04 6.74 7.41
C PRO A 197 18.71 5.74 6.46
N ILE A 198 19.45 4.75 6.99
CA ILE A 198 20.02 3.66 6.19
C ILE A 198 19.20 2.37 6.25
N GLY A 199 18.00 2.41 6.85
CA GLY A 199 17.08 1.30 6.92
C GLY A 199 17.29 0.34 8.10
N TYR A 200 18.27 0.56 8.99
CA TYR A 200 18.50 -0.31 10.13
C TYR A 200 17.48 -0.05 11.25
N PHE A 201 16.98 -1.15 11.87
CA PHE A 201 16.14 -1.11 13.07
C PHE A 201 16.55 -2.20 14.06
N GLU A 202 16.21 -2.03 15.35
CA GLU A 202 16.46 -3.04 16.38
C GLU A 202 15.49 -2.97 17.55
N PHE A 203 15.28 -4.16 18.18
CA PHE A 203 14.65 -4.36 19.47
C PHE A 203 15.68 -5.01 20.39
N ASN A 204 16.02 -4.33 21.48
CA ASN A 204 16.99 -4.81 22.45
C ASN A 204 16.28 -5.38 23.69
N LYS A 205 16.93 -6.32 24.39
CA LYS A 205 16.40 -6.96 25.60
C LYS A 205 15.02 -7.58 25.39
N VAL A 206 14.88 -8.34 24.31
CA VAL A 206 13.70 -9.15 24.06
C VAL A 206 13.86 -10.47 24.82
N PRO A 207 12.93 -10.86 25.73
CA PRO A 207 13.04 -12.11 26.46
C PRO A 207 13.01 -13.33 25.54
N ALA A 208 13.55 -14.46 26.01
CA ALA A 208 13.40 -15.74 25.33
C ALA A 208 11.92 -16.07 25.12
N GLY A 209 11.59 -16.60 23.94
CA GLY A 209 10.22 -16.90 23.51
C GLY A 209 10.01 -16.67 22.03
N SER A 210 8.76 -16.85 21.59
CA SER A 210 8.33 -16.69 20.20
C SER A 210 7.62 -15.35 20.04
N TRP A 211 8.08 -14.58 19.05
CA TRP A 211 7.63 -13.22 18.77
C TRP A 211 7.32 -13.06 17.29
N GLU A 212 6.57 -12.02 16.97
CA GLU A 212 6.23 -11.63 15.60
C GLU A 212 6.62 -10.18 15.37
N ILE A 213 7.23 -9.90 14.22
CA ILE A 213 7.59 -8.57 13.79
C ILE A 213 6.72 -8.20 12.59
N HIS A 214 6.16 -7.01 12.64
CA HIS A 214 5.29 -6.50 11.60
C HIS A 214 5.55 -5.01 11.35
N GLU A 215 5.41 -4.56 10.11
CA GLU A 215 5.43 -3.14 9.80
C GLU A 215 4.10 -2.49 10.18
N ILE A 216 4.14 -1.49 11.06
CA ILE A 216 2.95 -0.72 11.49
C ILE A 216 2.63 0.41 10.50
N ALA A 217 3.68 1.09 10.03
CA ALA A 217 3.54 2.16 9.06
C ALA A 217 4.75 2.21 8.12
N PRO A 218 4.51 2.24 6.80
CA PRO A 218 5.57 2.34 5.82
C PRO A 218 6.16 3.76 5.79
N PRO A 219 7.35 3.94 5.22
CA PRO A 219 7.83 5.26 4.87
C PRO A 219 6.91 5.89 3.82
N LYS A 220 6.90 7.22 3.76
CA LYS A 220 6.17 7.96 2.73
C LYS A 220 6.52 7.44 1.33
N ALA A 221 5.54 7.32 0.46
CA ALA A 221 5.66 6.82 -0.91
C ALA A 221 5.79 5.29 -1.08
N PHE A 222 5.74 4.53 0.00
CA PHE A 222 5.83 3.07 -0.06
C PHE A 222 4.53 2.38 0.38
N VAL A 223 4.30 1.19 -0.14
CA VAL A 223 3.16 0.33 0.23
C VAL A 223 3.50 -0.39 1.52
N LEU A 224 2.55 -0.46 2.46
CA LEU A 224 2.71 -1.24 3.68
C LEU A 224 3.05 -2.70 3.34
N ASN A 225 4.07 -3.24 4.01
CA ASN A 225 4.33 -4.67 3.99
C ASN A 225 3.47 -5.35 5.06
N GLU A 226 2.52 -6.18 4.62
CA GLU A 226 1.59 -6.90 5.50
C GLU A 226 2.13 -8.27 5.94
N GLU A 227 3.37 -8.62 5.61
CA GLU A 227 3.98 -9.88 5.99
C GLU A 227 4.32 -9.90 7.49
N ILE A 228 4.11 -11.05 8.11
CA ILE A 228 4.46 -11.30 9.52
C ILE A 228 5.80 -12.06 9.53
N PHE A 229 6.78 -11.52 10.26
CA PHE A 229 8.10 -12.12 10.39
C PHE A 229 8.24 -12.77 11.77
N PRO A 230 8.26 -14.12 11.87
CA PRO A 230 8.45 -14.80 13.13
C PRO A 230 9.91 -14.66 13.59
N ALA A 231 10.09 -14.50 14.90
CA ALA A 231 11.39 -14.50 15.57
C ALA A 231 11.31 -15.31 16.85
N GLU A 232 12.25 -16.20 17.07
CA GLU A 232 12.33 -17.03 18.25
C GLU A 232 13.69 -16.82 18.92
N ILE A 233 13.68 -16.44 20.21
CA ILE A 233 14.89 -16.30 21.03
C ILE A 233 14.90 -17.48 21.98
N THR A 234 15.94 -18.31 21.92
CA THR A 234 16.12 -19.51 22.72
C THR A 234 17.34 -19.44 23.65
N GLU A 235 18.37 -18.68 23.24
CA GLU A 235 19.61 -18.57 23.98
C GLU A 235 19.86 -17.12 24.48
N ASP A 236 20.53 -17.01 25.62
CA ASP A 236 20.92 -15.71 26.16
C ASP A 236 21.95 -15.03 25.25
N GLY A 237 21.72 -13.77 24.92
CA GLY A 237 22.57 -13.00 24.00
C GLY A 237 22.34 -13.28 22.52
N GLU A 238 21.37 -14.09 22.14
CA GLU A 238 21.05 -14.40 20.75
C GLU A 238 20.64 -13.16 19.95
N THR A 239 21.00 -13.13 18.66
CA THR A 239 20.58 -12.06 17.73
C THR A 239 19.88 -12.67 16.53
N ILE A 240 18.64 -12.23 16.27
CA ILE A 240 17.86 -12.57 15.09
C ILE A 240 17.93 -11.41 14.11
N GLU A 241 18.22 -11.70 12.83
CA GLU A 241 18.25 -10.69 11.76
C GLU A 241 17.11 -10.91 10.78
N ILE A 242 16.41 -9.81 10.43
CA ILE A 242 15.23 -9.80 9.54
C ILE A 242 15.40 -8.74 8.47
N THR A 243 14.91 -9.01 7.26
CA THR A 243 14.82 -8.00 6.20
C THR A 243 13.36 -7.80 5.81
N ILE A 244 12.88 -6.57 5.88
CA ILE A 244 11.52 -6.17 5.49
C ILE A 244 11.60 -5.30 4.25
N GLN A 245 10.98 -5.76 3.14
CA GLN A 245 11.02 -5.06 1.86
C GLN A 245 9.69 -4.37 1.56
N ASN A 246 9.72 -3.10 1.09
CA ASN A 246 8.54 -2.39 0.60
C ASN A 246 8.65 -2.10 -0.89
N GLN A 247 7.48 -2.03 -1.52
CA GLN A 247 7.33 -1.61 -2.91
C GLN A 247 6.98 -0.13 -2.95
N ILE A 248 7.59 0.63 -3.86
CA ILE A 248 7.18 2.01 -4.10
C ILE A 248 5.76 2.05 -4.66
N ILE A 249 4.96 3.01 -4.21
CA ILE A 249 3.61 3.26 -4.75
C ILE A 249 3.71 3.60 -6.23
N ARG A 250 2.86 2.96 -7.05
CA ARG A 250 2.75 3.22 -8.48
C ARG A 250 1.30 3.41 -8.89
N GLY A 251 1.08 4.26 -9.88
CA GLY A 251 -0.24 4.52 -10.43
C GLY A 251 -0.22 4.73 -11.93
N THR A 252 -1.40 5.03 -12.47
CA THR A 252 -1.63 5.31 -13.90
C THR A 252 -2.26 6.69 -14.04
N VAL A 253 -1.80 7.48 -14.98
CA VAL A 253 -2.54 8.65 -15.47
C VAL A 253 -3.24 8.31 -16.76
N GLU A 254 -4.48 8.74 -16.90
CA GLU A 254 -5.24 8.60 -18.15
C GLU A 254 -5.98 9.89 -18.52
N THR A 255 -6.25 10.04 -19.80
CA THR A 255 -7.14 11.08 -20.31
C THR A 255 -7.90 10.60 -21.53
N THR A 256 -9.05 11.23 -21.81
CA THR A 256 -9.81 11.01 -23.03
C THR A 256 -9.78 12.28 -23.86
N LYS A 257 -9.22 12.22 -25.05
CA LYS A 257 -9.18 13.36 -25.97
C LYS A 257 -10.48 13.51 -26.73
N ALA A 258 -11.07 14.71 -26.71
CA ALA A 258 -12.36 14.95 -27.35
C ALA A 258 -12.48 16.36 -27.95
N ASP A 259 -13.44 16.49 -28.86
CA ASP A 259 -13.84 17.76 -29.51
C ASP A 259 -14.60 18.63 -28.50
N ALA A 260 -14.21 19.88 -28.34
CA ALA A 260 -14.83 20.79 -27.37
C ALA A 260 -16.31 21.10 -27.64
N ASP A 261 -16.70 21.17 -28.94
CA ASP A 261 -18.09 21.41 -29.35
C ASP A 261 -18.93 20.12 -29.34
N TYR A 262 -18.26 18.96 -29.43
CA TYR A 262 -18.88 17.64 -29.54
C TYR A 262 -18.09 16.60 -28.70
N PRO A 263 -18.22 16.61 -27.38
CA PRO A 263 -17.40 15.76 -26.49
C PRO A 263 -17.56 14.25 -26.69
N GLU A 264 -18.66 13.82 -27.32
CA GLU A 264 -18.85 12.43 -27.73
C GLU A 264 -17.89 11.99 -28.85
N ASN A 265 -17.32 12.95 -29.60
CA ASN A 265 -16.32 12.72 -30.64
C ASN A 265 -14.93 12.57 -30.00
N LYS A 266 -14.43 11.35 -30.02
CA LYS A 266 -13.08 11.05 -29.53
C LYS A 266 -12.06 11.37 -30.63
N LEU A 267 -10.95 11.99 -30.23
CA LEU A 267 -9.93 12.47 -31.16
C LEU A 267 -8.64 11.67 -31.00
N THR A 268 -8.12 11.15 -32.10
CA THR A 268 -6.89 10.36 -32.19
C THR A 268 -5.70 11.22 -32.62
N GLY A 269 -4.47 10.73 -32.34
CA GLY A 269 -3.24 11.36 -32.85
C GLY A 269 -2.77 12.58 -32.04
N ALA A 270 -3.31 12.81 -30.86
CA ALA A 270 -2.70 13.70 -29.86
C ALA A 270 -1.41 13.09 -29.30
N VAL A 271 -0.52 13.94 -28.80
CA VAL A 271 0.66 13.52 -28.02
C VAL A 271 0.60 14.25 -26.68
N PHE A 272 0.62 13.46 -25.61
CA PHE A 272 0.64 13.97 -24.24
C PHE A 272 1.93 13.59 -23.55
N GLU A 273 2.57 14.53 -22.90
CA GLU A 273 3.77 14.34 -22.10
C GLU A 273 3.48 14.62 -20.63
N VAL A 274 4.07 13.80 -19.76
CA VAL A 274 4.02 13.96 -18.30
C VAL A 274 5.34 14.51 -17.81
N TYR A 275 5.27 15.50 -16.93
CA TYR A 275 6.43 16.07 -16.24
C TYR A 275 6.28 15.86 -14.75
N ALA A 276 7.36 15.48 -14.08
CA ALA A 276 7.41 15.41 -12.62
C ALA A 276 7.62 16.81 -12.05
N ASP A 277 6.78 17.22 -11.09
CA ASP A 277 6.93 18.42 -10.28
C ASP A 277 8.03 18.18 -9.23
N VAL A 278 9.27 18.48 -9.60
CA VAL A 278 10.47 18.10 -8.82
C VAL A 278 10.58 18.90 -7.52
N ASP A 279 10.16 20.16 -7.52
CA ASP A 279 10.20 21.03 -6.37
C ASP A 279 8.88 21.09 -5.59
N SER A 280 7.86 20.35 -6.04
CA SER A 280 6.54 20.19 -5.43
C SER A 280 5.85 21.54 -5.15
N ASN A 281 6.03 22.51 -6.06
CA ASN A 281 5.46 23.85 -5.91
C ASN A 281 4.08 24.00 -6.59
N GLY A 282 3.67 23.03 -7.43
CA GLY A 282 2.40 23.02 -8.17
C GLY A 282 2.35 23.96 -9.36
N GLU A 283 3.49 24.54 -9.78
CA GLU A 283 3.64 25.40 -10.95
C GLU A 283 4.73 24.82 -11.86
N PHE A 284 4.40 24.57 -13.14
CA PHE A 284 5.36 24.02 -14.07
C PHE A 284 6.54 24.98 -14.35
N ASN A 285 7.74 24.46 -14.18
CA ASN A 285 9.00 25.17 -14.47
C ASN A 285 9.92 24.31 -15.37
N PRO A 286 10.09 24.68 -16.66
CA PRO A 286 10.88 23.87 -17.59
C PRO A 286 12.38 23.76 -17.25
N ASP A 287 12.87 24.58 -16.35
CA ASP A 287 14.28 24.53 -15.88
C ASP A 287 14.48 23.55 -14.72
N ILE A 288 13.39 23.10 -14.06
CA ILE A 288 13.41 22.27 -12.86
C ILE A 288 12.68 20.95 -13.10
N ASP A 289 11.48 21.00 -13.68
CA ASP A 289 10.61 19.86 -13.86
C ASP A 289 11.09 18.97 -15.00
N LEU A 290 11.05 17.67 -14.75
CA LEU A 290 11.66 16.69 -15.64
C LEU A 290 10.61 15.86 -16.38
N PRO A 291 10.82 15.53 -17.66
CA PRO A 291 9.97 14.58 -18.37
C PRO A 291 9.91 13.24 -17.62
N ALA A 292 8.68 12.77 -17.36
CA ALA A 292 8.40 11.49 -16.69
C ALA A 292 7.86 10.42 -17.65
N GLY A 293 7.42 10.80 -18.85
CA GLY A 293 6.97 9.89 -19.89
C GLY A 293 5.92 10.48 -20.82
N GLU A 294 5.54 9.70 -21.82
CA GLU A 294 4.52 10.02 -22.82
C GLU A 294 3.34 9.06 -22.71
N LEU A 295 2.10 9.56 -22.79
CA LEU A 295 0.92 8.72 -22.80
C LEU A 295 0.80 7.95 -24.11
N ALA A 296 0.58 6.65 -24.02
CA ALA A 296 0.23 5.82 -25.15
C ALA A 296 -1.28 5.85 -25.41
N GLU A 297 -1.67 5.95 -26.69
CA GLU A 297 -3.06 5.77 -27.10
C GLU A 297 -3.42 4.28 -27.00
N SER A 298 -4.26 3.91 -26.03
CA SER A 298 -4.67 2.53 -25.76
C SER A 298 -5.86 2.10 -26.58
N ASP A 299 -6.80 3.00 -26.78
CA ASP A 299 -7.99 2.91 -27.62
C ASP A 299 -8.23 4.27 -28.30
N PRO A 300 -8.99 4.36 -29.39
CA PRO A 300 -9.20 5.63 -30.10
C PRO A 300 -9.63 6.76 -29.16
N GLY A 301 -8.76 7.75 -29.01
CA GLY A 301 -8.93 8.92 -28.16
C GLY A 301 -8.75 8.68 -26.66
N HIS A 302 -8.34 7.49 -26.24
CA HIS A 302 -7.97 7.18 -24.86
C HIS A 302 -6.45 7.05 -24.72
N TYR A 303 -5.87 7.84 -23.86
CA TYR A 303 -4.44 7.93 -23.64
C TYR A 303 -4.10 7.58 -22.18
N GLN A 304 -3.06 6.80 -21.95
CA GLN A 304 -2.62 6.41 -20.61
C GLN A 304 -1.09 6.26 -20.51
N LEU A 305 -0.57 6.54 -19.32
CA LEU A 305 0.79 6.20 -18.90
C LEU A 305 0.72 5.44 -17.57
N LYS A 306 1.26 4.22 -17.56
CA LYS A 306 1.28 3.32 -16.40
C LYS A 306 2.59 3.43 -15.64
N ASP A 307 2.59 2.88 -14.44
CA ASP A 307 3.77 2.70 -13.61
C ASP A 307 4.47 4.00 -13.17
N LEU A 308 3.73 5.13 -13.20
CA LEU A 308 4.21 6.35 -12.57
C LEU A 308 4.39 6.12 -11.07
N VAL A 309 5.54 6.47 -10.53
CA VAL A 309 5.84 6.35 -9.11
C VAL A 309 5.09 7.40 -8.28
N TYR A 310 5.06 7.23 -6.97
CA TYR A 310 4.54 8.25 -6.05
C TYR A 310 5.15 9.61 -6.33
N GLY A 311 4.32 10.65 -6.46
CA GLY A 311 4.78 12.02 -6.71
C GLY A 311 3.70 12.91 -7.30
N ASP A 312 4.07 14.16 -7.50
CA ASP A 312 3.28 15.21 -8.14
C ASP A 312 3.76 15.40 -9.58
N TYR A 313 2.82 15.68 -10.49
CA TYR A 313 3.07 15.69 -11.93
C TYR A 313 2.22 16.74 -12.64
N PHE A 314 2.61 17.05 -13.87
CA PHE A 314 1.82 17.81 -14.83
C PHE A 314 1.59 17.00 -16.10
N LEU A 315 0.35 17.00 -16.61
CA LEU A 315 0.03 16.54 -17.95
C LEU A 315 0.02 17.74 -18.89
N HIS A 316 0.67 17.62 -20.04
CA HIS A 316 0.73 18.65 -21.08
C HIS A 316 0.44 18.04 -22.44
N GLU A 317 -0.36 18.73 -23.27
CA GLU A 317 -0.54 18.35 -24.66
C GLU A 317 0.64 18.86 -25.49
N GLN A 318 1.53 17.98 -25.90
CA GLN A 318 2.68 18.32 -26.74
C GLN A 318 2.26 18.58 -28.20
N LYS A 319 1.25 17.82 -28.66
CA LYS A 319 0.72 17.95 -30.02
C LYS A 319 -0.80 17.69 -30.02
N ALA A 320 -1.55 18.62 -30.57
CA ALA A 320 -2.98 18.44 -30.80
C ALA A 320 -3.28 17.44 -31.92
N PRO A 321 -4.48 16.84 -31.95
CA PRO A 321 -5.00 16.17 -33.11
C PRO A 321 -5.01 17.08 -34.36
N GLU A 322 -4.92 16.49 -35.54
CA GLU A 322 -4.96 17.24 -36.81
C GLU A 322 -6.27 18.04 -36.90
N PHE A 323 -6.19 19.29 -37.34
CA PHE A 323 -7.30 20.24 -37.46
C PHE A 323 -7.88 20.80 -36.17
N PHE A 324 -7.18 20.60 -35.03
CA PHE A 324 -7.56 21.16 -33.75
C PHE A 324 -6.49 22.12 -33.23
N GLU A 325 -6.93 23.09 -32.41
CA GLU A 325 -6.03 23.99 -31.70
C GLU A 325 -5.38 23.25 -30.53
N LYS A 326 -4.06 23.46 -30.33
CA LYS A 326 -3.32 22.89 -29.21
C LYS A 326 -3.70 23.59 -27.92
N ASP A 327 -3.82 22.83 -26.85
CA ASP A 327 -3.88 23.35 -25.48
C ASP A 327 -2.44 23.45 -24.92
N ASP A 328 -2.01 24.66 -24.57
CA ASP A 328 -0.68 24.91 -24.05
C ASP A 328 -0.62 24.83 -22.50
N GLY A 329 -1.70 24.43 -21.84
CA GLY A 329 -1.79 24.30 -20.37
C GLY A 329 -0.99 23.12 -19.82
N TYR A 330 -0.59 23.26 -18.55
CA TYR A 330 -0.01 22.20 -17.74
C TYR A 330 -0.99 21.88 -16.62
N TYR A 331 -1.43 20.62 -16.54
CA TYR A 331 -2.51 20.17 -15.68
C TYR A 331 -1.96 19.32 -14.55
N PRO A 332 -1.97 19.82 -13.29
CA PRO A 332 -1.39 19.11 -12.17
C PRO A 332 -2.23 17.88 -11.78
N PHE A 333 -1.54 16.82 -11.38
CA PHE A 333 -2.11 15.62 -10.78
C PHE A 333 -1.09 14.94 -9.87
N SER A 334 -1.54 14.01 -9.02
CA SER A 334 -0.66 13.32 -8.08
C SER A 334 -0.93 11.82 -8.09
N ILE A 335 0.12 11.02 -7.93
CA ILE A 335 0.06 9.59 -7.65
C ILE A 335 0.38 9.40 -6.16
N THR A 336 -0.64 9.08 -5.36
CA THR A 336 -0.52 8.95 -3.90
C THR A 336 -0.94 7.61 -3.36
N GLU A 337 -1.65 6.80 -4.16
CA GLU A 337 -2.16 5.48 -3.78
C GLU A 337 -1.72 4.43 -4.78
N ASN A 338 -1.36 3.26 -4.28
CA ASN A 338 -0.90 2.16 -5.13
C ASN A 338 -2.02 1.62 -6.00
N GLY A 339 -1.75 1.51 -7.31
CA GLY A 339 -2.72 1.07 -8.31
C GLY A 339 -3.77 2.11 -8.68
N ALA A 340 -3.67 3.36 -8.19
CA ALA A 340 -4.60 4.44 -8.55
C ALA A 340 -4.59 4.73 -10.05
N ILE A 341 -5.78 5.04 -10.58
CA ILE A 341 -5.95 5.56 -11.94
C ILE A 341 -6.43 7.01 -11.81
N VAL A 342 -5.56 7.94 -12.16
CA VAL A 342 -5.83 9.38 -12.10
C VAL A 342 -6.26 9.86 -13.48
N ARG A 343 -7.44 10.50 -13.56
CA ARG A 343 -7.95 11.12 -14.77
C ARG A 343 -7.66 12.59 -14.79
N VAL A 344 -7.01 13.06 -15.86
CA VAL A 344 -6.78 14.48 -16.10
C VAL A 344 -7.72 14.95 -17.20
N GLU A 345 -8.56 15.93 -16.88
CA GLU A 345 -9.60 16.45 -17.78
C GLU A 345 -9.59 17.99 -17.76
N THR A 346 -9.75 18.62 -18.90
CA THR A 346 -9.94 20.07 -18.97
C THR A 346 -11.37 20.48 -18.64
N LYS A 347 -12.30 19.52 -18.73
CA LYS A 347 -13.70 19.67 -18.31
C LYS A 347 -14.19 18.35 -17.71
N ALA A 348 -14.59 18.39 -16.47
CA ALA A 348 -15.03 17.23 -15.71
C ALA A 348 -16.10 16.41 -16.45
N GLY A 349 -15.84 15.10 -16.59
CA GLY A 349 -16.73 14.14 -17.26
C GLY A 349 -16.78 14.25 -18.79
N ALA A 350 -16.02 15.16 -19.39
CA ALA A 350 -15.99 15.33 -20.84
C ALA A 350 -14.61 14.99 -21.45
N GLY A 351 -13.56 15.01 -20.64
CA GLY A 351 -12.19 14.70 -21.04
C GLY A 351 -11.32 15.93 -21.30
N PHE A 352 -10.24 15.74 -22.01
CA PHE A 352 -9.31 16.79 -22.46
C PHE A 352 -9.77 17.32 -23.80
N LEU A 353 -10.30 18.56 -23.81
CA LEU A 353 -11.02 19.11 -24.94
C LEU A 353 -10.14 20.04 -25.78
N ASN A 354 -10.17 19.88 -27.14
CA ASN A 354 -9.60 20.87 -28.06
C ASN A 354 -10.67 21.50 -28.93
N GLN A 355 -10.51 22.80 -29.21
CA GLN A 355 -11.31 23.53 -30.18
C GLN A 355 -10.87 23.17 -31.58
N ALA A 356 -11.85 22.99 -32.48
CA ALA A 356 -11.51 22.80 -33.88
C ALA A 356 -10.95 24.10 -34.49
N GLN A 357 -9.96 23.98 -35.34
CA GLN A 357 -9.46 25.08 -36.13
C GLN A 357 -10.54 25.63 -37.07
N THR A 358 -10.59 26.94 -37.24
CA THR A 358 -11.60 27.62 -38.05
C THR A 358 -10.98 28.62 -38.98
N GLY A 359 -11.72 28.93 -40.05
CA GLY A 359 -11.44 30.05 -40.97
C GLY A 359 -12.74 30.75 -41.36
N THR A 360 -12.65 31.80 -42.16
CA THR A 360 -13.80 32.60 -42.58
C THR A 360 -14.14 32.34 -44.05
N LEU A 361 -15.40 31.99 -44.32
CA LEU A 361 -15.98 32.05 -45.69
C LEU A 361 -16.68 33.41 -45.86
N LYS A 362 -16.23 34.18 -46.84
CA LYS A 362 -16.90 35.40 -47.32
C LYS A 362 -17.54 35.15 -48.67
N ILE A 363 -18.87 35.30 -48.78
CA ILE A 363 -19.59 35.24 -50.02
C ILE A 363 -19.92 36.65 -50.45
N VAL A 364 -19.56 37.02 -51.65
CA VAL A 364 -19.86 38.33 -52.24
C VAL A 364 -20.80 38.14 -53.45
N LYS A 365 -21.99 38.61 -53.30
CA LYS A 365 -23.03 38.60 -54.37
C LYS A 365 -22.94 39.83 -55.22
N THR A 366 -22.94 39.64 -56.53
CA THR A 366 -23.06 40.69 -57.53
C THR A 366 -24.18 40.32 -58.55
N ALA A 367 -24.77 41.32 -59.21
CA ALA A 367 -25.80 41.10 -60.21
C ALA A 367 -25.75 42.24 -61.22
N ASP A 368 -26.19 41.98 -62.47
CA ASP A 368 -26.24 42.99 -63.56
C ASP A 368 -27.19 44.16 -63.24
N ASP A 369 -28.15 43.99 -62.32
CA ASP A 369 -29.15 45.00 -61.92
C ASP A 369 -28.99 45.44 -60.43
N ASP A 370 -27.86 45.18 -59.85
CA ASP A 370 -27.50 45.52 -58.43
C ASP A 370 -28.44 44.93 -57.38
N LYS A 371 -29.28 43.94 -57.71
CA LYS A 371 -30.15 43.27 -56.77
C LYS A 371 -29.37 42.18 -56.03
N ILE A 372 -28.61 42.57 -54.99
CA ILE A 372 -27.66 41.76 -54.28
C ILE A 372 -28.12 41.39 -52.85
N GLU A 373 -29.00 42.19 -52.26
CA GLU A 373 -29.54 41.99 -50.90
C GLU A 373 -30.56 40.87 -50.85
N GLY A 374 -30.60 40.13 -49.77
CA GLY A 374 -31.61 39.11 -49.49
C GLY A 374 -31.46 37.85 -50.31
N ARG A 375 -30.35 37.66 -51.06
CA ARG A 375 -30.04 36.44 -51.80
C ARG A 375 -29.68 35.30 -50.87
N LYS A 376 -30.26 34.13 -51.07
CA LYS A 376 -30.04 32.97 -50.27
C LYS A 376 -28.96 32.08 -50.85
N PHE A 377 -28.10 31.58 -49.96
CA PHE A 377 -27.04 30.65 -50.29
C PHE A 377 -27.13 29.46 -49.37
N LEU A 378 -26.98 28.26 -49.90
CA LEU A 378 -26.76 27.03 -49.18
C LEU A 378 -25.25 26.76 -49.16
N VAL A 379 -24.70 26.59 -47.95
CA VAL A 379 -23.33 26.13 -47.77
C VAL A 379 -23.40 24.69 -47.26
N THR A 380 -22.89 23.77 -48.08
CA THR A 380 -22.80 22.35 -47.71
C THR A 380 -21.35 21.94 -47.76
N GLY A 381 -20.97 20.89 -46.98
CA GLY A 381 -19.60 20.41 -47.04
C GLY A 381 -19.28 19.42 -45.92
N THR A 382 -18.00 19.15 -45.80
CA THR A 382 -17.48 18.32 -44.72
C THR A 382 -16.28 19.03 -44.10
N ALA A 383 -16.41 19.35 -42.82
CA ALA A 383 -15.26 19.73 -42.03
C ALA A 383 -14.27 18.54 -41.99
N TYR A 384 -13.00 18.83 -41.97
CA TYR A 384 -12.01 17.80 -41.62
C TYR A 384 -12.37 17.28 -40.23
N ALA A 385 -12.06 16.06 -39.88
CA ALA A 385 -12.62 15.30 -38.77
C ALA A 385 -14.08 14.84 -38.94
N ASP A 386 -14.48 14.57 -40.21
CA ASP A 386 -15.68 13.85 -40.63
C ASP A 386 -17.05 14.45 -40.21
N ARG A 387 -17.13 15.78 -40.07
CA ARG A 387 -18.38 16.46 -39.75
C ARG A 387 -19.04 17.05 -41.01
N GLY A 388 -20.23 16.55 -41.34
CA GLY A 388 -21.10 17.16 -42.33
C GLY A 388 -21.60 18.54 -41.91
N TYR A 389 -21.68 19.46 -42.84
CA TYR A 389 -22.18 20.81 -42.63
C TYR A 389 -23.21 21.16 -43.69
N GLU A 390 -24.34 21.71 -43.27
CA GLU A 390 -25.38 22.21 -44.16
C GLU A 390 -26.10 23.38 -43.49
N GLN A 391 -25.99 24.57 -44.05
CA GLN A 391 -26.68 25.75 -43.52
C GLN A 391 -27.01 26.75 -44.62
N GLU A 392 -28.21 27.40 -44.56
CA GLU A 392 -28.62 28.50 -45.38
C GLU A 392 -28.18 29.84 -44.77
N PHE A 393 -27.73 30.73 -45.65
CA PHE A 393 -27.36 32.12 -45.31
C PHE A 393 -28.07 33.07 -46.26
N GLN A 394 -28.17 34.34 -45.84
CA GLN A 394 -28.76 35.41 -46.68
C GLN A 394 -27.83 36.60 -46.70
N THR A 395 -27.66 37.20 -47.91
CA THR A 395 -26.83 38.39 -48.08
C THR A 395 -27.41 39.62 -47.42
N ASP A 396 -26.54 40.48 -46.89
CA ASP A 396 -26.85 41.79 -46.32
C ASP A 396 -27.09 42.83 -47.47
N GLU A 397 -27.29 44.10 -47.06
CA GLU A 397 -27.45 45.23 -47.96
C GLU A 397 -26.29 45.46 -48.92
N LYS A 398 -25.09 44.96 -48.56
CA LYS A 398 -23.88 45.06 -49.41
C LYS A 398 -23.70 43.83 -50.28
N GLY A 399 -24.62 42.88 -50.21
CA GLY A 399 -24.53 41.61 -50.92
C GLY A 399 -23.51 40.65 -50.29
N GLU A 400 -23.16 40.81 -49.02
CA GLU A 400 -22.14 40.02 -48.37
C GLU A 400 -22.71 39.02 -47.34
N ILE A 401 -22.05 37.89 -47.19
CA ILE A 401 -22.18 36.93 -46.10
C ILE A 401 -20.77 36.70 -45.56
N SER A 402 -20.61 36.70 -44.23
CA SER A 402 -19.38 36.31 -43.58
C SER A 402 -19.70 35.29 -42.49
N VAL A 403 -19.11 34.11 -42.58
CA VAL A 403 -19.36 33.01 -41.63
C VAL A 403 -18.04 32.31 -41.25
N THR A 404 -17.89 32.02 -39.96
CA THR A 404 -16.77 31.20 -39.45
C THR A 404 -17.15 29.74 -39.61
N LEU A 405 -16.29 28.98 -40.25
CA LEU A 405 -16.45 27.53 -40.47
C LEU A 405 -15.24 26.80 -39.95
N ARG A 406 -15.43 25.53 -39.52
CA ARG A 406 -14.31 24.65 -39.25
C ARG A 406 -13.49 24.45 -40.54
N VAL A 407 -12.20 24.18 -40.40
CA VAL A 407 -11.35 23.80 -41.55
C VAL A 407 -11.96 22.62 -42.31
N GLY A 408 -11.99 22.67 -43.64
CA GLY A 408 -12.67 21.64 -44.41
C GLY A 408 -12.98 22.08 -45.85
N LYS A 409 -13.72 21.26 -46.58
CA LYS A 409 -14.17 21.54 -47.98
C LYS A 409 -15.65 21.80 -47.99
N TYR A 410 -16.03 22.92 -48.59
CA TYR A 410 -17.41 23.41 -48.64
C TYR A 410 -17.80 23.79 -50.04
N THR A 411 -19.06 23.59 -50.36
CA THR A 411 -19.69 24.01 -51.62
C THR A 411 -20.71 25.10 -51.32
N VAL A 412 -20.59 26.19 -52.02
CA VAL A 412 -21.51 27.33 -51.97
C VAL A 412 -22.41 27.29 -53.18
N SER A 413 -23.72 27.20 -52.94
CA SER A 413 -24.76 27.17 -53.99
C SER A 413 -25.76 28.30 -53.78
N GLU A 414 -26.08 29.08 -54.81
CA GLU A 414 -27.18 30.06 -54.72
C GLU A 414 -28.51 29.38 -54.82
N LEU A 415 -29.40 29.63 -53.86
CA LEU A 415 -30.76 29.12 -53.90
C LEU A 415 -31.68 30.02 -54.80
N PRO A 416 -32.53 29.41 -55.68
CA PRO A 416 -33.42 30.14 -56.50
C PRO A 416 -34.37 31.05 -55.73
N GLY A 417 -34.31 32.35 -55.95
CA GLY A 417 -35.28 33.32 -55.44
C GLY A 417 -36.56 33.36 -56.25
N LYS A 418 -37.53 34.17 -55.84
CA LYS A 418 -38.81 34.33 -56.56
C LYS A 418 -38.64 34.91 -58.01
N ASP A 419 -37.55 35.62 -58.26
CA ASP A 419 -37.16 36.24 -59.47
C ASP A 419 -36.09 35.45 -60.29
N ALA A 420 -35.81 34.23 -59.83
CA ALA A 420 -34.77 33.40 -60.46
C ALA A 420 -34.90 33.19 -61.94
N ALA A 421 -36.13 33.16 -62.46
CA ALA A 421 -36.39 33.06 -63.90
C ALA A 421 -35.85 34.23 -64.72
N ALA A 422 -35.45 35.34 -64.06
CA ALA A 422 -34.89 36.52 -64.75
C ALA A 422 -33.35 36.43 -64.85
N TYR A 423 -32.71 35.44 -64.20
CA TYR A 423 -31.26 35.37 -64.15
C TYR A 423 -30.73 34.01 -64.64
N GLU A 424 -29.56 34.03 -65.17
CA GLU A 424 -28.67 32.89 -65.26
C GLU A 424 -27.89 32.85 -63.90
N LEU A 425 -28.23 31.88 -63.06
CA LEU A 425 -27.59 31.73 -61.76
C LEU A 425 -26.17 31.17 -61.91
N PRO A 426 -25.23 31.56 -61.05
CA PRO A 426 -23.86 31.03 -61.12
C PRO A 426 -23.85 29.55 -60.75
N SER A 427 -22.87 28.84 -61.27
CA SER A 427 -22.58 27.47 -60.86
C SER A 427 -22.07 27.44 -59.44
N ASP A 428 -22.31 26.30 -58.74
CA ASP A 428 -21.77 26.00 -57.40
C ASP A 428 -20.26 26.19 -57.42
N GLN A 429 -19.75 26.72 -56.30
CA GLN A 429 -18.30 26.87 -56.08
C GLN A 429 -17.87 26.07 -54.87
N THR A 430 -16.85 25.23 -55.08
CA THR A 430 -16.21 24.46 -53.96
C THR A 430 -14.96 25.19 -53.50
N VAL A 431 -14.84 25.36 -52.19
CA VAL A 431 -13.72 26.04 -51.54
C VAL A 431 -13.15 25.20 -50.39
N GLU A 432 -11.90 25.41 -50.10
CA GLU A 432 -11.23 24.82 -48.93
C GLU A 432 -11.01 25.93 -47.89
N ILE A 433 -11.56 25.75 -46.69
CA ILE A 433 -11.36 26.63 -45.54
C ILE A 433 -10.14 26.15 -44.78
N LYS A 434 -9.16 27.01 -44.57
CA LYS A 434 -7.94 26.76 -43.80
C LYS A 434 -7.94 27.58 -42.50
N ALA A 435 -7.18 27.12 -41.53
CA ALA A 435 -7.07 27.75 -40.20
C ALA A 435 -6.63 29.22 -40.32
N GLY A 436 -7.41 30.13 -39.71
CA GLY A 436 -7.14 31.55 -39.65
C GLY A 436 -7.27 32.31 -41.00
N GLU A 437 -7.56 31.62 -42.13
CA GLU A 437 -7.67 32.24 -43.45
C GLU A 437 -9.10 32.72 -43.75
N THR A 438 -9.21 33.75 -44.58
CA THR A 438 -10.49 34.18 -45.19
C THR A 438 -10.50 33.79 -46.66
N VAL A 439 -11.46 32.96 -47.05
CA VAL A 439 -11.70 32.57 -48.44
C VAL A 439 -12.91 33.35 -48.96
N THR A 440 -12.74 34.06 -50.08
CA THR A 440 -13.82 34.85 -50.71
C THR A 440 -14.34 34.15 -51.94
N VAL A 441 -15.65 33.98 -51.99
CA VAL A 441 -16.39 33.45 -53.16
C VAL A 441 -17.25 34.57 -53.74
N THR A 442 -17.09 34.85 -55.01
CA THR A 442 -17.93 35.82 -55.69
C THR A 442 -18.92 35.11 -56.59
N MET A 443 -20.21 35.42 -56.40
CA MET A 443 -21.34 34.78 -57.11
C MET A 443 -22.10 35.85 -57.85
N HIS A 444 -22.09 35.77 -59.19
CA HIS A 444 -22.66 36.81 -60.05
C HIS A 444 -23.92 36.30 -60.76
N ASN A 445 -25.04 37.05 -60.67
CA ASN A 445 -26.26 36.80 -61.45
C ASN A 445 -26.28 37.63 -62.72
N ARG A 446 -26.32 36.94 -63.84
CA ARG A 446 -26.44 37.56 -65.16
C ARG A 446 -27.90 37.65 -65.53
N LEU A 447 -28.37 38.84 -65.97
CA LEU A 447 -29.73 38.98 -66.47
C LEU A 447 -29.90 38.22 -67.79
N ILE A 448 -30.96 37.47 -67.88
CA ILE A 448 -31.40 36.87 -69.10
C ILE A 448 -32.01 37.98 -69.98
N PRO A 449 -31.46 38.29 -71.19
CA PRO A 449 -32.03 39.33 -72.04
C PRO A 449 -33.49 39.00 -72.40
N LYS A 450 -34.40 39.92 -72.10
CA LYS A 450 -35.77 39.79 -72.62
C LYS A 450 -35.70 39.95 -74.10
N GLU A 451 -35.93 38.88 -74.84
CA GLU A 451 -36.14 39.01 -76.28
C GLU A 451 -37.37 39.96 -76.51
N LEU A 452 -37.12 41.08 -77.09
CA LEU A 452 -38.24 41.92 -77.57
C LEU A 452 -39.02 41.13 -78.58
N PRO A 453 -40.38 41.12 -78.48
CA PRO A 453 -41.17 40.52 -79.57
C PRO A 453 -40.82 41.17 -80.89
N LYS A 454 -40.41 40.41 -81.85
CA LYS A 454 -40.25 40.89 -83.19
C LYS A 454 -41.60 41.40 -83.72
N THR A 455 -41.77 42.75 -83.70
CA THR A 455 -42.91 43.37 -84.37
C THR A 455 -42.60 43.45 -85.86
N GLY A 456 -43.30 42.69 -86.61
CA GLY A 456 -43.30 42.87 -88.08
C GLY A 456 -43.20 41.55 -88.81
N ASP A 457 -44.33 41.26 -89.42
CA ASP A 457 -44.70 40.44 -90.51
C ASP A 457 -45.57 39.21 -90.19
N LEU A 458 -46.86 39.45 -90.29
CA LEU A 458 -47.76 38.40 -90.70
C LEU A 458 -47.50 38.10 -92.15
N PRO A 459 -47.26 36.87 -92.55
CA PRO A 459 -48.09 36.26 -93.56
C PRO A 459 -48.49 34.81 -93.26
N TRP A 460 -49.72 34.58 -93.37
CA TRP A 460 -50.35 33.40 -93.99
C TRP A 460 -49.95 31.99 -93.55
N LEU A 461 -50.90 31.33 -92.98
CA LEU A 461 -50.96 29.86 -92.73
C LEU A 461 -50.79 29.06 -94.05
N PRO A 462 -50.34 27.78 -93.98
CA PRO A 462 -51.19 26.71 -93.42
C PRO A 462 -50.48 25.60 -92.61
N TRP A 463 -51.25 25.05 -91.70
CA TRP A 463 -51.21 23.72 -91.11
C TRP A 463 -50.18 22.69 -91.60
N THR A 464 -49.39 22.13 -90.71
CA THR A 464 -49.30 20.67 -90.48
C THR A 464 -48.70 20.33 -89.10
N ILE A 465 -49.28 19.33 -88.57
CA ILE A 465 -49.12 18.59 -87.36
C ILE A 465 -47.67 18.07 -87.18
N GLY A 466 -47.24 18.05 -86.00
CA GLY A 466 -46.24 17.02 -85.62
C GLY A 466 -45.18 17.41 -84.58
N GLY A 467 -45.42 17.04 -83.39
CA GLY A 467 -44.44 16.19 -82.69
C GLY A 467 -43.55 16.77 -81.62
N ALA A 468 -43.89 16.41 -80.41
CA ALA A 468 -43.01 15.96 -79.38
C ALA A 468 -42.30 16.99 -78.47
N ALA A 469 -42.86 17.18 -77.33
CA ALA A 469 -42.20 17.67 -76.12
C ALA A 469 -41.11 16.67 -75.61
N VAL A 470 -39.94 17.18 -75.41
CA VAL A 470 -38.95 16.45 -74.54
C VAL A 470 -38.73 17.29 -73.35
N LEU A 471 -39.44 16.93 -72.27
CA LEU A 471 -39.13 17.31 -70.90
C LEU A 471 -38.06 16.36 -70.43
N SER A 472 -36.86 16.85 -70.24
CA SER A 472 -35.81 16.10 -69.53
C SER A 472 -36.02 16.18 -68.02
N LEU A 473 -36.52 15.10 -67.44
CA LEU A 473 -36.49 14.79 -66.03
C LEU A 473 -35.07 14.39 -65.67
N VAL A 474 -34.35 15.25 -64.95
CA VAL A 474 -33.19 14.88 -64.15
C VAL A 474 -33.42 15.52 -62.79
N GLY A 475 -33.96 14.76 -61.86
CA GLY A 475 -34.23 15.28 -60.54
C GLY A 475 -34.95 14.29 -59.58
N LEU A 476 -34.90 12.98 -59.83
CA LEU A 476 -35.54 12.03 -58.94
C LEU A 476 -34.79 10.69 -58.84
N GLY A 477 -33.46 10.76 -58.65
CA GLY A 477 -32.61 9.55 -58.56
C GLY A 477 -31.91 9.33 -57.23
N VAL A 478 -31.92 10.28 -56.33
CA VAL A 478 -31.08 10.19 -55.09
C VAL A 478 -31.86 9.82 -53.83
N LEU A 479 -33.19 9.83 -53.85
CA LEU A 479 -33.99 9.60 -52.63
C LEU A 479 -34.41 8.13 -52.38
N LEU A 480 -33.98 7.17 -53.17
CA LEU A 480 -34.35 5.75 -53.02
C LEU A 480 -33.21 4.79 -52.68
N ALA A 481 -31.97 5.27 -52.56
CA ALA A 481 -30.81 4.42 -52.22
C ALA A 481 -30.50 4.31 -50.72
N LEU A 482 -31.08 5.14 -49.85
CA LEU A 482 -30.76 5.18 -48.42
C LEU A 482 -31.76 4.44 -47.49
N ARG A 483 -32.71 3.69 -48.03
CA ARG A 483 -33.72 2.94 -47.25
C ARG A 483 -33.53 1.43 -47.19
N ARG A 484 -32.40 0.89 -47.65
CA ARG A 484 -32.14 -0.58 -47.59
C ARG A 484 -30.78 -0.96 -46.95
N ARG A 485 -30.44 -0.39 -45.79
CA ARG A 485 -29.41 -0.97 -44.90
C ARG A 485 -29.76 -0.77 -43.46
N LYS A 486 -30.92 -1.31 -43.04
CA LYS A 486 -31.19 -1.59 -41.62
C LYS A 486 -32.02 -2.85 -41.54
N LYS A 487 -31.36 -4.01 -41.80
CA LYS A 487 -31.75 -5.35 -41.36
C LYS A 487 -30.73 -6.35 -41.93
N ARG A 488 -29.65 -6.53 -41.22
CA ARG A 488 -29.03 -7.85 -40.92
C ARG A 488 -28.03 -7.66 -39.79
#